data_c02d4b30f6dcdc422e6b5b6b6173ccd9
#
_entry.id   c02d4b30f6dcdc422e6b5b6b6173ccd9
#
_cell.length_a   1.000
_cell.length_b   1.000
_cell.length_c   1.000
_cell.angle_alpha   90.00
_cell.angle_beta   90.00
_cell.angle_gamma   90.00
#
_symmetry.space_group_name_H-M   'P 1'
#
loop_
_entity.id
_entity.type
_entity.pdbx_description
1 polymer ?
#
loop_
_entity_poly.entity_id
_entity_poly.type
_entity_poly.pdbx_seq_one_letter_code
_entity_poly.pdbx_strand_id
1 'polypeptide(L)'
;MQKPQFKRRVLWYSFFLIFLLTACVAPAAQPTTETAATTDAAPTASTTVTDTVAAGDLPKVGLMKLVSHPALDAEQKGVKDALAAAGFIDGETVVLQEANAEGDIPTLTTIAQKFVDDGVALIVTTSTPALQAAFNATKDLEGPPIVFNAVTSPYAAGIAKAADDHPAWVIGIQALAPVEDALALIPQLMPGIQTVGYIYNPAEANSVVNTEIAEPAAEALGLKLEVTQISNSSEVQAAAEALAARGVQAFFVSTDSTVVASLEALIKVANENDLPLFANDPASAQRGAAVALGLDYYQDGLDTGALAVGILKGELDIANTSIERQRKGSLAINLAAAAEQGLAIPDDIKAQAALVIEQ
;
A
#
# COMPACT_ATOMS: atom_id res chain seq x y z
N MET A 1 -38.34 29.29 31.32
CA MET A 1 -39.18 28.21 31.85
C MET A 1 -38.48 26.88 31.68
N GLN A 2 -38.03 26.38 32.78
CA GLN A 2 -37.92 25.00 33.31
C GLN A 2 -37.36 23.90 32.40
N LYS A 3 -36.12 23.45 32.78
CA LYS A 3 -35.56 22.11 32.53
C LYS A 3 -36.24 21.05 33.40
N PRO A 4 -36.27 19.78 33.03
CA PRO A 4 -36.28 18.72 34.03
C PRO A 4 -34.95 17.96 34.02
N GLN A 5 -34.45 17.80 35.24
CA GLN A 5 -33.41 16.87 35.62
C GLN A 5 -33.97 15.45 35.72
N PHE A 6 -33.20 14.43 35.28
CA PHE A 6 -33.50 13.05 35.66
C PHE A 6 -32.29 12.44 36.40
N LYS A 7 -32.63 11.93 37.60
CA LYS A 7 -31.71 11.45 38.62
C LYS A 7 -31.20 10.02 38.33
N ARG A 8 -29.96 9.81 38.73
CA ARG A 8 -29.26 8.52 38.93
C ARG A 8 -30.07 7.51 39.74
N ARG A 9 -29.99 6.24 39.39
CA ARG A 9 -30.04 5.12 40.34
C ARG A 9 -28.93 4.13 40.02
N VAL A 10 -28.01 4.02 41.00
CA VAL A 10 -26.98 3.01 41.16
C VAL A 10 -27.65 1.77 41.74
N LEU A 11 -27.38 0.60 41.21
CA LEU A 11 -27.67 -0.65 41.90
C LEU A 11 -26.42 -1.54 41.87
N TRP A 12 -25.87 -1.73 43.06
CA TRP A 12 -24.83 -2.69 43.39
C TRP A 12 -25.44 -4.08 43.52
N TYR A 13 -24.79 -5.08 42.94
CA TYR A 13 -24.88 -6.48 43.40
C TYR A 13 -23.49 -7.08 43.48
N SER A 14 -23.07 -7.26 44.74
CA SER A 14 -21.95 -8.13 45.13
C SER A 14 -22.41 -9.58 45.08
N PHE A 15 -21.64 -10.47 44.45
CA PHE A 15 -21.74 -11.88 44.72
C PHE A 15 -20.32 -12.45 45.01
N PHE A 16 -20.16 -12.80 46.28
CA PHE A 16 -19.04 -13.53 46.82
C PHE A 16 -19.27 -15.03 46.56
N LEU A 17 -18.34 -15.73 45.95
CA LEU A 17 -18.31 -17.18 46.04
C LEU A 17 -16.88 -17.65 46.26
N ILE A 18 -16.67 -18.18 47.46
CA ILE A 18 -15.49 -18.89 47.96
C ILE A 18 -15.55 -20.33 47.42
N PHE A 19 -14.46 -20.86 46.86
CA PHE A 19 -14.29 -22.30 46.79
C PHE A 19 -12.83 -22.72 47.04
N LEU A 20 -12.76 -23.76 47.88
CA LEU A 20 -11.68 -24.33 48.64
C LEU A 20 -10.51 -24.92 47.81
N LEU A 21 -9.34 -24.82 48.43
CA LEU A 21 -8.12 -25.60 48.17
C LEU A 21 -8.32 -27.11 48.37
N THR A 22 -7.76 -27.89 47.44
CA THR A 22 -7.29 -29.27 47.77
C THR A 22 -5.88 -29.46 47.22
N ALA A 23 -4.96 -29.63 48.14
CA ALA A 23 -3.58 -30.08 47.92
C ALA A 23 -3.54 -31.58 47.68
N CYS A 24 -2.74 -32.07 46.75
CA CYS A 24 -2.26 -33.43 46.74
C CYS A 24 -0.76 -33.49 46.52
N VAL A 25 -0.15 -34.22 47.44
CA VAL A 25 1.25 -34.44 47.75
C VAL A 25 1.93 -35.34 46.70
N ALA A 26 3.22 -35.08 46.44
CA ALA A 26 4.15 -35.94 45.70
C ALA A 26 4.62 -37.16 46.49
N PRO A 27 5.20 -38.16 45.85
CA PRO A 27 6.34 -38.81 46.46
C PRO A 27 7.62 -38.77 45.63
N ALA A 28 8.70 -38.55 46.36
CA ALA A 28 10.08 -38.61 45.91
C ALA A 28 10.54 -40.08 45.81
N ALA A 29 11.46 -40.36 44.91
CA ALA A 29 12.34 -41.52 45.00
C ALA A 29 13.76 -41.17 44.54
N GLN A 30 14.69 -41.60 45.31
CA GLN A 30 16.13 -41.35 45.29
C GLN A 30 16.92 -42.39 44.48
N PRO A 31 18.26 -42.32 44.46
CA PRO A 31 19.11 -42.53 43.28
C PRO A 31 19.81 -43.90 43.33
N THR A 32 20.35 -44.32 42.19
CA THR A 32 21.34 -45.40 42.14
C THR A 32 22.54 -45.09 41.29
N THR A 33 23.63 -45.06 41.95
CA THR A 33 25.08 -45.32 41.73
C THR A 33 25.56 -45.69 40.33
N GLU A 34 26.56 -44.98 39.98
CA GLU A 34 27.84 -45.10 39.29
C GLU A 34 28.33 -46.56 38.97
N THR A 35 28.78 -46.70 37.69
CA THR A 35 29.94 -47.57 37.40
C THR A 35 30.64 -47.05 36.11
N ALA A 36 31.91 -46.73 36.24
CA ALA A 36 32.81 -46.33 35.16
C ALA A 36 33.34 -47.54 34.39
N ALA A 37 33.50 -47.37 33.06
CA ALA A 37 34.49 -48.16 32.28
C ALA A 37 34.85 -47.41 30.96
N THR A 38 36.05 -46.98 30.92
CA THR A 38 37.10 -46.81 29.91
C THR A 38 36.76 -46.96 28.42
N THR A 39 37.12 -45.86 27.68
CA THR A 39 37.86 -45.76 26.40
C THR A 39 37.59 -46.76 25.28
N ASP A 40 37.06 -46.23 24.12
CA ASP A 40 37.79 -46.41 22.86
C ASP A 40 37.43 -45.26 21.86
N ALA A 41 38.42 -44.79 21.11
CA ALA A 41 38.31 -43.68 20.19
C ALA A 41 38.04 -44.18 18.76
N ALA A 42 37.00 -43.63 18.10
CA ALA A 42 36.85 -43.73 16.66
C ALA A 42 35.89 -42.60 16.14
N PRO A 43 35.86 -42.24 14.85
CA PRO A 43 36.07 -40.90 14.37
C PRO A 43 34.82 -40.04 14.34
N THR A 44 35.04 -38.75 14.52
CA THR A 44 34.08 -37.62 14.38
C THR A 44 33.32 -37.67 13.07
N ALA A 45 32.11 -38.16 13.06
CA ALA A 45 31.13 -37.84 12.04
C ALA A 45 30.60 -36.44 12.36
N SER A 46 30.90 -35.48 11.49
CA SER A 46 30.33 -34.14 11.51
C SER A 46 28.83 -34.28 11.22
N THR A 47 28.03 -34.36 12.26
CA THR A 47 26.57 -34.24 12.14
C THR A 47 26.30 -32.78 11.84
N THR A 48 26.01 -32.49 10.60
CA THR A 48 25.28 -31.26 10.21
C THR A 48 23.93 -31.30 10.91
N VAL A 49 23.82 -30.58 12.03
CA VAL A 49 22.53 -30.33 12.67
C VAL A 49 21.82 -29.40 11.73
N THR A 50 20.95 -29.95 10.89
CA THR A 50 19.91 -29.18 10.24
C THR A 50 18.90 -28.87 11.34
N ASP A 51 19.06 -27.69 11.97
CA ASP A 51 18.02 -27.15 12.85
C ASP A 51 16.76 -26.97 11.98
N THR A 52 15.88 -27.94 12.05
CA THR A 52 14.52 -27.81 11.53
C THR A 52 13.79 -26.89 12.51
N VAL A 53 13.78 -25.59 12.22
CA VAL A 53 13.00 -24.60 12.97
C VAL A 53 11.54 -25.05 12.90
N ALA A 54 10.94 -25.28 14.05
CA ALA A 54 9.52 -25.64 14.11
C ALA A 54 8.69 -24.48 13.53
N ALA A 55 7.67 -24.77 12.73
CA ALA A 55 6.85 -23.76 12.03
C ALA A 55 6.16 -22.74 12.97
N GLY A 56 6.27 -22.89 14.29
CA GLY A 56 5.78 -21.95 15.29
C GLY A 56 6.74 -20.83 15.67
N ASP A 57 8.02 -20.93 15.27
CA ASP A 57 9.09 -19.99 15.67
C ASP A 57 9.56 -19.07 14.52
N LEU A 58 8.94 -19.18 13.32
CA LEU A 58 9.31 -18.32 12.19
C LEU A 58 8.85 -16.88 12.43
N PRO A 59 9.67 -15.87 12.09
CA PRO A 59 9.24 -14.49 12.13
C PRO A 59 8.04 -14.29 11.18
N LYS A 60 7.05 -13.52 11.61
CA LYS A 60 5.87 -13.19 10.82
C LYS A 60 6.04 -11.79 10.22
N VAL A 61 5.68 -11.62 8.97
CA VAL A 61 5.63 -10.32 8.29
C VAL A 61 4.20 -10.08 7.81
N GLY A 62 3.57 -9.03 8.29
CA GLY A 62 2.25 -8.59 7.82
C GLY A 62 2.38 -7.78 6.55
N LEU A 63 1.72 -8.19 5.47
CA LEU A 63 1.62 -7.46 4.21
C LEU A 63 0.18 -6.99 4.03
N MET A 64 -0.08 -5.68 4.11
CA MET A 64 -1.43 -5.14 3.98
C MET A 64 -1.55 -4.12 2.85
N LYS A 65 -2.67 -4.17 2.15
CA LYS A 65 -3.02 -3.21 1.09
C LYS A 65 -4.48 -2.80 1.17
N LEU A 66 -4.80 -1.61 0.62
CA LEU A 66 -6.18 -1.13 0.57
C LEU A 66 -7.02 -1.95 -0.39
N VAL A 67 -6.52 -2.20 -1.61
CA VAL A 67 -7.26 -2.86 -2.68
C VAL A 67 -6.28 -3.50 -3.67
N SER A 68 -6.73 -4.51 -4.41
CA SER A 68 -5.98 -5.08 -5.51
C SER A 68 -6.23 -4.31 -6.80
N HIS A 69 -5.15 -3.85 -7.41
CA HIS A 69 -5.07 -3.43 -8.81
C HIS A 69 -3.62 -3.57 -9.29
N PRO A 70 -3.35 -3.62 -10.60
CA PRO A 70 -2.04 -4.03 -11.12
C PRO A 70 -0.83 -3.27 -10.55
N ALA A 71 -0.96 -1.96 -10.29
CA ALA A 71 0.15 -1.18 -9.72
C ALA A 71 0.47 -1.62 -8.28
N LEU A 72 -0.53 -1.69 -7.37
CA LEU A 72 -0.31 -2.11 -5.98
C LEU A 72 0.09 -3.59 -5.88
N ASP A 73 -0.42 -4.43 -6.79
CA ASP A 73 -0.04 -5.85 -6.84
C ASP A 73 1.41 -6.02 -7.31
N ALA A 74 1.86 -5.22 -8.28
CA ALA A 74 3.27 -5.19 -8.72
C ALA A 74 4.20 -4.74 -7.59
N GLU A 75 3.79 -3.75 -6.81
CA GLU A 75 4.52 -3.26 -5.65
C GLU A 75 4.68 -4.35 -4.58
N GLN A 76 3.58 -4.96 -4.16
CA GLN A 76 3.61 -6.04 -3.18
C GLN A 76 4.41 -7.24 -3.69
N LYS A 77 4.35 -7.52 -5.01
CA LYS A 77 5.18 -8.54 -5.64
C LYS A 77 6.68 -8.22 -5.53
N GLY A 78 7.07 -6.96 -5.79
CA GLY A 78 8.45 -6.52 -5.65
C GLY A 78 8.98 -6.74 -4.22
N VAL A 79 8.19 -6.38 -3.20
CA VAL A 79 8.53 -6.64 -1.79
C VAL A 79 8.75 -8.13 -1.54
N LYS A 80 7.84 -8.99 -2.00
CA LYS A 80 7.95 -10.45 -1.81
C LYS A 80 9.16 -11.03 -2.53
N ASP A 81 9.44 -10.57 -3.74
CA ASP A 81 10.61 -11.02 -4.52
C ASP A 81 11.92 -10.60 -3.84
N ALA A 82 11.99 -9.38 -3.28
CA ALA A 82 13.17 -8.93 -2.52
C ALA A 82 13.38 -9.74 -1.23
N LEU A 83 12.32 -10.02 -0.49
CA LEU A 83 12.36 -10.88 0.70
C LEU A 83 12.88 -12.28 0.34
N ALA A 84 12.30 -12.90 -0.70
CA ALA A 84 12.69 -14.23 -1.15
C ALA A 84 14.15 -14.27 -1.63
N ALA A 85 14.61 -13.27 -2.38
CA ALA A 85 15.98 -13.15 -2.85
C ALA A 85 17.00 -13.02 -1.69
N ALA A 86 16.55 -12.47 -0.55
CA ALA A 86 17.36 -12.35 0.67
C ALA A 86 17.31 -13.58 1.58
N GLY A 87 16.55 -14.63 1.19
CA GLY A 87 16.40 -15.86 1.93
C GLY A 87 15.20 -15.90 2.90
N PHE A 88 14.32 -14.88 2.88
CA PHE A 88 13.04 -14.90 3.60
C PHE A 88 11.97 -15.54 2.73
N ILE A 89 11.91 -16.87 2.75
CA ILE A 89 11.01 -17.69 1.92
C ILE A 89 9.78 -18.04 2.73
N ASP A 90 8.59 -17.71 2.21
CA ASP A 90 7.32 -17.94 2.88
C ASP A 90 7.08 -19.42 3.19
N GLY A 91 6.73 -19.73 4.43
CA GLY A 91 6.52 -21.08 4.95
C GLY A 91 7.81 -21.85 5.27
N GLU A 92 9.00 -21.32 4.94
CA GLU A 92 10.29 -21.96 5.21
C GLU A 92 11.14 -21.19 6.23
N THR A 93 11.31 -19.88 6.03
CA THR A 93 12.15 -19.01 6.88
C THR A 93 11.41 -17.79 7.42
N VAL A 94 10.23 -17.52 6.90
CA VAL A 94 9.31 -16.44 7.30
C VAL A 94 7.87 -16.91 7.10
N VAL A 95 6.91 -16.30 7.81
CA VAL A 95 5.48 -16.44 7.52
C VAL A 95 4.98 -15.10 6.98
N LEU A 96 4.56 -15.05 5.74
CA LEU A 96 3.95 -13.86 5.14
C LEU A 96 2.43 -13.88 5.38
N GLN A 97 1.94 -12.96 6.21
CA GLN A 97 0.51 -12.77 6.45
C GLN A 97 -0.02 -11.70 5.50
N GLU A 98 -0.60 -12.10 4.38
CA GLU A 98 -1.16 -11.17 3.39
C GLU A 98 -2.62 -10.83 3.73
N ALA A 99 -2.97 -9.53 3.66
CA ALA A 99 -4.32 -9.05 3.88
C ALA A 99 -4.66 -7.89 2.93
N ASN A 100 -5.90 -7.92 2.42
CA ASN A 100 -6.44 -6.91 1.51
C ASN A 100 -7.76 -6.40 2.10
N ALA A 101 -7.93 -5.09 2.14
CA ALA A 101 -9.15 -4.46 2.67
C ALA A 101 -10.27 -4.33 1.63
N GLU A 102 -10.04 -4.75 0.38
CA GLU A 102 -11.03 -4.72 -0.72
C GLU A 102 -11.67 -3.33 -0.93
N GLY A 103 -10.88 -2.27 -0.71
CA GLY A 103 -11.32 -0.88 -0.84
C GLY A 103 -12.03 -0.31 0.39
N ASP A 104 -12.23 -1.10 1.44
CA ASP A 104 -12.88 -0.66 2.67
C ASP A 104 -11.86 -0.14 3.70
N ILE A 105 -11.72 1.20 3.80
CA ILE A 105 -10.75 1.84 4.70
C ILE A 105 -10.93 1.40 6.17
N PRO A 106 -12.14 1.27 6.75
CA PRO A 106 -12.32 0.73 8.10
C PRO A 106 -11.72 -0.66 8.31
N THR A 107 -11.77 -1.53 7.30
CA THR A 107 -11.20 -2.89 7.36
C THR A 107 -9.67 -2.86 7.55
N LEU A 108 -8.97 -1.84 7.03
CA LEU A 108 -7.52 -1.66 7.27
C LEU A 108 -7.19 -1.56 8.76
N THR A 109 -8.03 -0.91 9.56
CA THR A 109 -7.83 -0.80 11.01
C THR A 109 -7.89 -2.18 11.69
N THR A 110 -8.83 -3.02 11.27
CA THR A 110 -8.97 -4.39 11.78
C THR A 110 -7.78 -5.25 11.38
N ILE A 111 -7.30 -5.12 10.14
CA ILE A 111 -6.11 -5.83 9.64
C ILE A 111 -4.87 -5.41 10.44
N ALA A 112 -4.65 -4.10 10.61
CA ALA A 112 -3.50 -3.59 11.35
C ALA A 112 -3.50 -4.07 12.81
N GLN A 113 -4.65 -4.00 13.49
CA GLN A 113 -4.78 -4.50 14.86
C GLN A 113 -4.50 -6.01 14.94
N LYS A 114 -5.02 -6.79 13.98
CA LYS A 114 -4.73 -8.22 13.93
C LYS A 114 -3.24 -8.51 13.79
N PHE A 115 -2.50 -7.77 12.98
CA PHE A 115 -1.05 -7.95 12.86
C PHE A 115 -0.32 -7.64 14.16
N VAL A 116 -0.75 -6.61 14.90
CA VAL A 116 -0.22 -6.28 16.24
C VAL A 116 -0.49 -7.45 17.20
N ASP A 117 -1.74 -7.95 17.24
CA ASP A 117 -2.15 -9.04 18.13
C ASP A 117 -1.46 -10.37 17.78
N ASP A 118 -1.19 -10.64 16.52
CA ASP A 118 -0.46 -11.82 16.03
C ASP A 118 1.05 -11.73 16.31
N GLY A 119 1.55 -10.58 16.77
CA GLY A 119 2.95 -10.34 17.09
C GLY A 119 3.85 -10.42 15.87
N VAL A 120 3.46 -9.78 14.76
CA VAL A 120 4.33 -9.72 13.56
C VAL A 120 5.62 -8.97 13.86
N ALA A 121 6.73 -9.41 13.28
CA ALA A 121 8.04 -8.77 13.42
C ALA A 121 8.15 -7.48 12.60
N LEU A 122 7.31 -7.34 11.57
CA LEU A 122 7.29 -6.22 10.63
C LEU A 122 5.92 -6.12 9.97
N ILE A 123 5.45 -4.88 9.73
CA ILE A 123 4.29 -4.60 8.89
C ILE A 123 4.77 -3.88 7.62
N VAL A 124 4.45 -4.42 6.45
CA VAL A 124 4.60 -3.73 5.17
C VAL A 124 3.23 -3.22 4.72
N THR A 125 3.15 -1.93 4.45
CA THR A 125 1.89 -1.28 4.05
C THR A 125 1.97 -0.78 2.63
N THR A 126 1.02 -1.17 1.79
CA THR A 126 0.91 -0.72 0.40
C THR A 126 -0.32 0.18 0.26
N SER A 127 -0.11 1.46 0.13
CA SER A 127 -1.00 2.61 0.02
C SER A 127 -0.98 3.55 1.23
N THR A 128 -1.35 4.81 1.02
CA THR A 128 -1.45 5.82 2.09
C THR A 128 -2.47 5.45 3.17
N PRO A 129 -3.70 5.01 2.87
CA PRO A 129 -4.64 4.58 3.90
C PRO A 129 -4.16 3.37 4.71
N ALA A 130 -3.44 2.42 4.08
CA ALA A 130 -2.86 1.28 4.78
C ALA A 130 -1.78 1.71 5.78
N LEU A 131 -0.89 2.65 5.38
CA LEU A 131 0.09 3.24 6.29
C LEU A 131 -0.59 3.94 7.47
N GLN A 132 -1.62 4.75 7.22
CA GLN A 132 -2.34 5.46 8.29
C GLN A 132 -2.96 4.49 9.30
N ALA A 133 -3.57 3.40 8.83
CA ALA A 133 -4.16 2.39 9.69
C ALA A 133 -3.11 1.65 10.53
N ALA A 134 -2.01 1.21 9.91
CA ALA A 134 -0.90 0.55 10.62
C ALA A 134 -0.25 1.48 11.66
N PHE A 135 0.01 2.73 11.29
CA PHE A 135 0.55 3.73 12.21
C PHE A 135 -0.37 3.95 13.41
N ASN A 136 -1.68 4.11 13.18
CA ASN A 136 -2.64 4.30 14.27
C ASN A 136 -2.71 3.10 15.23
N ALA A 137 -2.52 1.87 14.73
CA ALA A 137 -2.50 0.67 15.56
C ALA A 137 -1.19 0.51 16.37
N THR A 138 -0.09 1.12 15.92
CA THR A 138 1.25 0.92 16.50
C THR A 138 1.80 2.11 17.27
N LYS A 139 1.24 3.32 17.10
CA LYS A 139 1.81 4.58 17.63
C LYS A 139 2.00 4.63 19.15
N ASP A 140 1.11 3.98 19.91
CA ASP A 140 1.17 3.94 21.36
C ASP A 140 2.08 2.81 21.89
N LEU A 141 2.51 1.90 21.00
CA LEU A 141 3.39 0.76 21.27
C LEU A 141 4.81 0.99 20.76
N GLU A 142 5.01 2.01 19.89
CA GLU A 142 6.26 2.25 19.15
C GLU A 142 6.78 1.02 18.39
N GLY A 143 5.85 0.24 17.81
CA GLY A 143 6.13 -0.97 17.04
C GLY A 143 4.93 -1.92 16.98
N PRO A 144 4.98 -3.00 16.17
CA PRO A 144 6.10 -3.45 15.33
C PRO A 144 6.54 -2.41 14.27
N PRO A 145 7.78 -2.51 13.76
CA PRO A 145 8.24 -1.65 12.66
C PRO A 145 7.29 -1.66 11.48
N ILE A 146 7.19 -0.51 10.81
CA ILE A 146 6.41 -0.34 9.58
C ILE A 146 7.34 0.05 8.45
N VAL A 147 7.26 -0.68 7.32
CA VAL A 147 7.82 -0.27 6.04
C VAL A 147 6.68 0.06 5.10
N PHE A 148 6.68 1.25 4.52
CA PHE A 148 5.61 1.68 3.64
C PHE A 148 6.08 1.84 2.20
N ASN A 149 5.17 1.57 1.26
CA ASN A 149 5.30 1.83 -0.16
C ASN A 149 3.98 2.32 -0.77
N ALA A 150 4.00 2.75 -2.03
CA ALA A 150 2.84 3.35 -2.71
C ALA A 150 2.22 4.50 -1.90
N VAL A 151 3.03 5.24 -1.14
CA VAL A 151 2.57 6.37 -0.30
C VAL A 151 2.95 7.69 -0.96
N THR A 152 1.95 8.42 -1.42
CA THR A 152 2.13 9.71 -2.12
C THR A 152 2.85 10.73 -1.24
N SER A 153 2.45 10.87 0.02
CA SER A 153 3.09 11.77 0.97
C SER A 153 2.91 11.28 2.40
N PRO A 154 3.96 10.72 3.04
CA PRO A 154 3.91 10.37 4.46
C PRO A 154 3.75 11.61 5.35
N TYR A 155 4.10 12.79 4.83
CA TYR A 155 3.96 14.08 5.51
C TYR A 155 2.50 14.53 5.57
N ALA A 156 1.82 14.56 4.44
CA ALA A 156 0.39 14.89 4.36
C ALA A 156 -0.50 13.82 5.03
N ALA A 157 -0.03 12.57 5.07
CA ALA A 157 -0.68 11.49 5.81
C ALA A 157 -0.60 11.67 7.33
N GLY A 158 0.22 12.63 7.82
CA GLY A 158 0.39 12.92 9.25
C GLY A 158 1.32 11.94 9.97
N ILE A 159 2.18 11.21 9.25
CA ILE A 159 3.07 10.19 9.80
C ILE A 159 4.47 10.75 10.07
N ALA A 160 5.03 11.49 9.15
CA ALA A 160 6.34 12.13 9.27
C ALA A 160 6.22 13.65 9.13
N LYS A 161 7.21 14.40 9.60
CA LYS A 161 7.31 15.86 9.39
C LYS A 161 8.28 16.21 8.28
N ALA A 162 9.33 15.40 8.12
CA ALA A 162 10.33 15.52 7.07
C ALA A 162 10.94 14.14 6.78
N ALA A 163 11.80 14.05 5.78
CA ALA A 163 12.46 12.80 5.41
C ALA A 163 13.33 12.22 6.53
N ASP A 164 13.90 13.08 7.36
CA ASP A 164 14.74 12.78 8.51
C ASP A 164 14.05 13.05 9.87
N ASP A 165 12.75 13.42 9.85
CA ASP A 165 11.93 13.61 11.07
C ASP A 165 10.67 12.75 10.97
N HIS A 166 10.80 11.50 11.34
CA HIS A 166 9.75 10.49 11.35
C HIS A 166 9.86 9.58 12.59
N PRO A 167 8.80 8.81 12.93
CA PRO A 167 8.85 7.86 14.04
C PRO A 167 9.94 6.81 13.86
N ALA A 168 10.64 6.46 14.94
CA ALA A 168 11.77 5.54 14.93
C ALA A 168 11.42 4.10 14.49
N TRP A 169 10.14 3.79 14.34
CA TRP A 169 9.65 2.48 13.88
C TRP A 169 8.95 2.54 12.51
N VAL A 170 9.01 3.68 11.79
CA VAL A 170 8.36 3.85 10.48
C VAL A 170 9.36 4.32 9.47
N ILE A 171 9.53 3.59 8.38
CA ILE A 171 10.39 3.95 7.25
C ILE A 171 9.69 3.54 5.93
N GLY A 172 10.15 4.03 4.81
CA GLY A 172 9.65 3.61 3.51
C GLY A 172 10.10 4.54 2.39
N ILE A 173 9.49 4.36 1.23
CA ILE A 173 9.79 5.14 0.03
C ILE A 173 8.55 5.95 -0.35
N GLN A 174 8.72 7.27 -0.47
CA GLN A 174 7.67 8.14 -0.95
C GLN A 174 7.43 7.93 -2.45
N ALA A 175 6.21 7.58 -2.82
CA ALA A 175 5.77 7.33 -4.20
C ALA A 175 4.86 8.48 -4.70
N LEU A 176 5.42 9.69 -4.77
CA LEU A 176 4.70 10.84 -5.36
C LEU A 176 4.83 10.79 -6.87
N ALA A 177 3.75 10.42 -7.55
CA ALA A 177 3.68 10.35 -9.00
C ALA A 177 3.87 11.73 -9.66
N PRO A 178 4.38 11.80 -10.91
CA PRO A 178 4.64 13.06 -11.62
C PRO A 178 3.35 13.64 -12.20
N VAL A 179 2.46 14.15 -11.34
CA VAL A 179 1.15 14.68 -11.71
C VAL A 179 1.24 15.83 -12.72
N GLU A 180 2.17 16.78 -12.49
CA GLU A 180 2.39 17.92 -13.34
C GLU A 180 2.85 17.51 -14.75
N ASP A 181 3.82 16.58 -14.83
CA ASP A 181 4.33 16.08 -16.11
C ASP A 181 3.27 15.27 -16.87
N ALA A 182 2.45 14.49 -16.17
CA ALA A 182 1.37 13.72 -16.78
C ALA A 182 0.28 14.66 -17.36
N LEU A 183 -0.10 15.70 -16.62
CA LEU A 183 -1.02 16.73 -17.12
C LEU A 183 -0.45 17.48 -18.31
N ALA A 184 0.86 17.75 -18.33
CA ALA A 184 1.51 18.46 -19.43
C ALA A 184 1.49 17.68 -20.75
N LEU A 185 1.33 16.37 -20.75
CA LEU A 185 1.13 15.56 -21.97
C LEU A 185 -0.21 15.84 -22.66
N ILE A 186 -1.23 16.25 -21.89
CA ILE A 186 -2.58 16.46 -22.44
C ILE A 186 -2.59 17.53 -23.53
N PRO A 187 -2.17 18.79 -23.30
CA PRO A 187 -2.16 19.80 -24.36
C PRO A 187 -1.12 19.53 -25.46
N GLN A 188 -0.08 18.74 -25.20
CA GLN A 188 0.86 18.30 -26.24
C GLN A 188 0.21 17.36 -27.25
N LEU A 189 -0.63 16.43 -26.74
CA LEU A 189 -1.32 15.44 -27.57
C LEU A 189 -2.67 15.94 -28.09
N MET A 190 -3.28 16.91 -27.43
CA MET A 190 -4.58 17.51 -27.79
C MET A 190 -4.48 19.04 -27.85
N PRO A 191 -3.84 19.62 -28.90
CA PRO A 191 -3.72 21.08 -29.02
C PRO A 191 -5.08 21.77 -29.01
N GLY A 192 -5.26 22.75 -28.13
CA GLY A 192 -6.50 23.49 -27.99
C GLY A 192 -7.53 22.90 -27.03
N ILE A 193 -7.22 21.80 -26.34
CA ILE A 193 -8.04 21.29 -25.25
C ILE A 193 -8.21 22.33 -24.15
N GLN A 194 -9.38 22.39 -23.52
CA GLN A 194 -9.71 23.37 -22.48
C GLN A 194 -10.19 22.71 -21.18
N THR A 195 -10.86 21.56 -21.26
CA THR A 195 -11.53 20.94 -20.10
C THR A 195 -11.16 19.47 -19.96
N VAL A 196 -10.77 19.09 -18.75
CA VAL A 196 -10.39 17.72 -18.38
C VAL A 196 -11.22 17.28 -17.19
N GLY A 197 -11.84 16.11 -17.29
CA GLY A 197 -12.58 15.49 -16.21
C GLY A 197 -11.63 14.83 -15.20
N TYR A 198 -11.86 15.05 -13.92
CA TYR A 198 -11.07 14.52 -12.82
C TYR A 198 -11.97 13.97 -11.72
N ILE A 199 -11.75 12.73 -11.33
CA ILE A 199 -12.51 12.03 -10.29
C ILE A 199 -11.57 11.67 -9.17
N TYR A 200 -11.95 11.93 -7.91
CA TYR A 200 -11.16 11.52 -6.76
C TYR A 200 -12.01 11.22 -5.52
N ASN A 201 -11.44 10.43 -4.60
CA ASN A 201 -12.01 10.15 -3.28
C ASN A 201 -11.32 11.04 -2.22
N PRO A 202 -12.03 12.01 -1.61
CA PRO A 202 -11.43 12.88 -0.59
C PRO A 202 -11.14 12.18 0.75
N ALA A 203 -11.59 10.93 0.94
CA ALA A 203 -11.22 10.12 2.10
C ALA A 203 -9.78 9.55 1.99
N GLU A 204 -9.18 9.57 0.81
CA GLU A 204 -7.79 9.17 0.59
C GLU A 204 -6.87 10.40 0.63
N ALA A 205 -5.96 10.48 1.62
CA ALA A 205 -5.03 11.60 1.74
C ALA A 205 -4.08 11.75 0.53
N ASN A 206 -3.71 10.64 -0.14
CA ASN A 206 -2.99 10.66 -1.43
C ASN A 206 -3.78 11.39 -2.51
N SER A 207 -5.08 11.15 -2.61
CA SER A 207 -5.94 11.76 -3.62
C SER A 207 -6.12 13.26 -3.40
N VAL A 208 -6.21 13.69 -2.14
CA VAL A 208 -6.21 15.11 -1.78
C VAL A 208 -4.90 15.79 -2.21
N VAL A 209 -3.74 15.19 -1.89
CA VAL A 209 -2.42 15.72 -2.31
C VAL A 209 -2.30 15.82 -3.83
N ASN A 210 -2.72 14.77 -4.54
CA ASN A 210 -2.68 14.78 -6.00
C ASN A 210 -3.60 15.85 -6.59
N THR A 211 -4.77 16.09 -5.99
CA THR A 211 -5.70 17.15 -6.41
C THR A 211 -5.10 18.54 -6.18
N GLU A 212 -4.49 18.75 -5.00
CA GLU A 212 -3.80 20.02 -4.66
C GLU A 212 -2.62 20.34 -5.62
N ILE A 213 -2.01 19.32 -6.22
CA ILE A 213 -0.98 19.48 -7.26
C ILE A 213 -1.63 19.66 -8.63
N ALA A 214 -2.66 18.88 -8.95
CA ALA A 214 -3.28 18.85 -10.26
C ALA A 214 -4.01 20.16 -10.63
N GLU A 215 -4.74 20.77 -9.67
CA GLU A 215 -5.50 21.99 -9.93
C GLU A 215 -4.63 23.16 -10.40
N PRO A 216 -3.57 23.59 -9.68
CA PRO A 216 -2.70 24.67 -10.12
C PRO A 216 -1.87 24.30 -11.35
N ALA A 217 -1.48 23.03 -11.52
CA ALA A 217 -0.77 22.58 -12.72
C ALA A 217 -1.65 22.67 -13.97
N ALA A 218 -2.90 22.25 -13.88
CA ALA A 218 -3.85 22.39 -14.97
C ALA A 218 -4.11 23.87 -15.33
N GLU A 219 -4.31 24.75 -14.33
CA GLU A 219 -4.47 26.18 -14.53
C GLU A 219 -3.26 26.80 -15.26
N ALA A 220 -2.04 26.43 -14.85
CA ALA A 220 -0.81 26.88 -15.49
C ALA A 220 -0.68 26.43 -16.97
N LEU A 221 -1.29 25.30 -17.33
CA LEU A 221 -1.38 24.77 -18.69
C LEU A 221 -2.57 25.34 -19.49
N GLY A 222 -3.39 26.21 -18.88
CA GLY A 222 -4.61 26.75 -19.49
C GLY A 222 -5.76 25.76 -19.55
N LEU A 223 -5.70 24.68 -18.74
CA LEU A 223 -6.73 23.66 -18.63
C LEU A 223 -7.64 23.95 -17.43
N LYS A 224 -8.92 23.67 -17.59
CA LYS A 224 -9.88 23.63 -16.50
C LYS A 224 -10.10 22.17 -16.08
N LEU A 225 -9.83 21.82 -14.83
CA LEU A 225 -10.28 20.56 -14.25
C LEU A 225 -11.75 20.65 -13.85
N GLU A 226 -12.59 19.79 -14.43
CA GLU A 226 -13.96 19.56 -13.98
C GLU A 226 -13.90 18.41 -12.94
N VAL A 227 -13.92 18.78 -11.67
CA VAL A 227 -13.71 17.85 -10.55
C VAL A 227 -15.02 17.23 -10.10
N THR A 228 -15.01 15.92 -9.84
CA THR A 228 -16.11 15.19 -9.20
C THR A 228 -15.56 14.34 -8.08
N GLN A 229 -16.16 14.44 -6.89
CA GLN A 229 -15.82 13.63 -5.73
C GLN A 229 -16.68 12.38 -5.69
N ILE A 230 -16.07 11.28 -5.25
CA ILE A 230 -16.73 10.00 -4.97
C ILE A 230 -16.36 9.52 -3.58
N SER A 231 -17.12 8.60 -3.03
CA SER A 231 -16.86 7.96 -1.72
C SER A 231 -16.50 6.49 -1.82
N ASN A 232 -16.80 5.86 -2.95
CA ASN A 232 -16.50 4.45 -3.20
C ASN A 232 -16.41 4.16 -4.71
N SER A 233 -15.85 3.00 -5.07
CA SER A 233 -15.57 2.61 -6.44
C SER A 233 -16.83 2.41 -7.32
N SER A 234 -17.98 2.11 -6.73
CA SER A 234 -19.24 1.93 -7.50
C SER A 234 -19.80 3.24 -8.07
N GLU A 235 -19.31 4.39 -7.59
CA GLU A 235 -19.72 5.71 -8.07
C GLU A 235 -18.94 6.18 -9.29
N VAL A 236 -17.81 5.52 -9.66
CA VAL A 236 -16.89 5.94 -10.73
C VAL A 236 -17.61 6.10 -12.08
N GLN A 237 -18.43 5.12 -12.47
CA GLN A 237 -19.14 5.18 -13.76
C GLN A 237 -20.07 6.40 -13.82
N ALA A 238 -20.92 6.60 -12.82
CA ALA A 238 -21.87 7.70 -12.79
C ALA A 238 -21.15 9.07 -12.74
N ALA A 239 -20.02 9.16 -12.04
CA ALA A 239 -19.19 10.37 -12.02
C ALA A 239 -18.59 10.66 -13.39
N ALA A 240 -18.09 9.65 -14.09
CA ALA A 240 -17.55 9.78 -15.45
C ALA A 240 -18.63 10.20 -16.46
N GLU A 241 -19.80 9.57 -16.44
CA GLU A 241 -20.95 9.92 -17.29
C GLU A 241 -21.40 11.38 -17.04
N ALA A 242 -21.42 11.82 -15.77
CA ALA A 242 -21.75 13.20 -15.43
C ALA A 242 -20.71 14.20 -15.95
N LEU A 243 -19.42 13.86 -15.93
CA LEU A 243 -18.35 14.68 -16.49
C LEU A 243 -18.42 14.74 -18.02
N ALA A 244 -18.65 13.60 -18.69
CA ALA A 244 -18.86 13.55 -20.13
C ALA A 244 -20.06 14.43 -20.55
N ALA A 245 -21.17 14.34 -19.83
CA ALA A 245 -22.35 15.19 -20.08
C ALA A 245 -22.10 16.69 -19.84
N ARG A 246 -21.09 17.07 -19.04
CA ARG A 246 -20.64 18.47 -18.88
C ARG A 246 -19.74 18.94 -20.02
N GLY A 247 -19.36 18.05 -20.95
CA GLY A 247 -18.56 18.36 -22.11
C GLY A 247 -17.06 18.43 -21.84
N VAL A 248 -16.54 17.62 -20.90
CA VAL A 248 -15.09 17.42 -20.77
C VAL A 248 -14.55 16.81 -22.07
N GLN A 249 -13.30 17.11 -22.38
CA GLN A 249 -12.67 16.71 -23.65
C GLN A 249 -11.68 15.55 -23.48
N ALA A 250 -11.29 15.27 -22.25
CA ALA A 250 -10.47 14.14 -21.84
C ALA A 250 -10.72 13.82 -20.36
N PHE A 251 -10.27 12.65 -19.91
CA PHE A 251 -10.16 12.31 -18.50
C PHE A 251 -8.72 12.27 -18.03
N PHE A 252 -8.48 12.66 -16.79
CA PHE A 252 -7.23 12.44 -16.08
C PHE A 252 -7.49 11.69 -14.77
N VAL A 253 -6.74 10.61 -14.54
CA VAL A 253 -6.80 9.80 -13.31
C VAL A 253 -5.45 9.85 -12.62
N SER A 254 -5.45 10.36 -11.39
CA SER A 254 -4.28 10.30 -10.51
C SER A 254 -4.16 8.93 -9.81
N THR A 255 -3.21 8.81 -8.90
CA THR A 255 -3.04 7.61 -8.07
C THR A 255 -4.07 7.54 -6.93
N ASP A 256 -5.35 7.52 -7.28
CA ASP A 256 -6.50 7.34 -6.40
C ASP A 256 -6.90 5.86 -6.41
N SER A 257 -6.75 5.17 -5.30
CA SER A 257 -6.97 3.72 -5.24
C SER A 257 -8.44 3.35 -5.49
N THR A 258 -9.38 4.19 -5.07
CA THR A 258 -10.82 3.99 -5.26
C THR A 258 -11.20 4.10 -6.76
N VAL A 259 -10.68 5.11 -7.46
CA VAL A 259 -10.93 5.31 -8.89
C VAL A 259 -10.24 4.22 -9.70
N VAL A 260 -8.95 3.96 -9.43
CA VAL A 260 -8.16 2.96 -10.16
C VAL A 260 -8.72 1.55 -9.98
N ALA A 261 -9.29 1.22 -8.82
CA ALA A 261 -9.96 -0.08 -8.61
C ALA A 261 -11.13 -0.33 -9.57
N SER A 262 -11.79 0.73 -10.04
CA SER A 262 -12.91 0.66 -11.01
C SER A 262 -12.58 1.33 -12.34
N LEU A 263 -11.32 1.30 -12.76
CA LEU A 263 -10.85 1.97 -13.96
C LEU A 263 -11.59 1.52 -15.23
N GLU A 264 -12.00 0.26 -15.33
CA GLU A 264 -12.75 -0.27 -16.46
C GLU A 264 -14.10 0.43 -16.67
N ALA A 265 -14.73 0.86 -15.57
CA ALA A 265 -15.98 1.64 -15.64
C ALA A 265 -15.74 3.03 -16.25
N LEU A 266 -14.63 3.66 -15.92
CA LEU A 266 -14.22 4.93 -16.50
C LEU A 266 -13.80 4.76 -17.97
N ILE A 267 -13.00 3.72 -18.30
CA ILE A 267 -12.57 3.39 -19.66
C ILE A 267 -13.79 3.18 -20.57
N LYS A 268 -14.80 2.47 -20.09
CA LYS A 268 -16.04 2.27 -20.84
C LYS A 268 -16.68 3.61 -21.21
N VAL A 269 -16.80 4.55 -20.29
CA VAL A 269 -17.37 5.89 -20.55
C VAL A 269 -16.46 6.68 -21.50
N ALA A 270 -15.14 6.57 -21.32
CA ALA A 270 -14.16 7.21 -22.20
C ALA A 270 -14.32 6.75 -23.66
N ASN A 271 -14.39 5.43 -23.88
CA ASN A 271 -14.57 4.83 -25.21
C ASN A 271 -15.94 5.16 -25.82
N GLU A 272 -17.03 5.11 -25.05
CA GLU A 272 -18.38 5.44 -25.51
C GLU A 272 -18.56 6.92 -25.93
N ASN A 273 -17.65 7.80 -25.51
CA ASN A 273 -17.74 9.24 -25.76
C ASN A 273 -16.53 9.81 -26.52
N ASP A 274 -15.64 8.97 -27.07
CA ASP A 274 -14.40 9.36 -27.74
C ASP A 274 -13.55 10.34 -26.90
N LEU A 275 -13.43 10.05 -25.58
CA LEU A 275 -12.71 10.89 -24.62
C LEU A 275 -11.39 10.21 -24.22
N PRO A 276 -10.22 10.76 -24.61
CA PRO A 276 -8.93 10.21 -24.21
C PRO A 276 -8.76 10.15 -22.69
N LEU A 277 -8.31 8.99 -22.20
CA LEU A 277 -8.01 8.76 -20.80
C LEU A 277 -6.50 8.81 -20.58
N PHE A 278 -6.08 9.79 -19.78
CA PHE A 278 -4.72 9.93 -19.27
C PHE A 278 -4.66 9.43 -17.83
N ALA A 279 -3.61 8.71 -17.46
CA ALA A 279 -3.46 8.17 -16.13
C ALA A 279 -2.08 8.43 -15.54
N ASN A 280 -1.99 8.43 -14.20
CA ASN A 280 -0.76 8.69 -13.48
C ASN A 280 -0.10 7.42 -12.91
N ASP A 281 -0.44 6.27 -13.49
CA ASP A 281 0.24 5.00 -13.28
C ASP A 281 0.33 4.20 -14.60
N PRO A 282 1.52 3.65 -14.95
CA PRO A 282 1.74 2.97 -16.24
C PRO A 282 0.90 1.70 -16.44
N ALA A 283 0.47 1.04 -15.35
CA ALA A 283 -0.34 -0.16 -15.43
C ALA A 283 -1.75 0.13 -15.96
N SER A 284 -2.25 1.35 -15.78
CA SER A 284 -3.54 1.79 -16.34
C SER A 284 -3.57 1.76 -17.86
N ALA A 285 -2.43 1.96 -18.55
CA ALA A 285 -2.37 1.81 -20.00
C ALA A 285 -2.63 0.36 -20.45
N GLN A 286 -2.19 -0.62 -19.68
CA GLN A 286 -2.46 -2.05 -19.98
C GLN A 286 -3.94 -2.40 -19.84
N ARG A 287 -4.69 -1.61 -19.07
CA ARG A 287 -6.12 -1.78 -18.84
C ARG A 287 -6.99 -1.01 -19.85
N GLY A 288 -6.44 -0.03 -20.56
CA GLY A 288 -7.16 0.73 -21.57
C GLY A 288 -7.11 2.26 -21.42
N ALA A 289 -6.25 2.79 -20.55
CA ALA A 289 -5.92 4.22 -20.64
C ALA A 289 -5.07 4.48 -21.89
N ALA A 290 -5.36 5.54 -22.63
CA ALA A 290 -4.62 5.87 -23.86
C ALA A 290 -3.16 6.20 -23.60
N VAL A 291 -2.90 6.96 -22.52
CA VAL A 291 -1.56 7.40 -22.12
C VAL A 291 -1.45 7.36 -20.60
N ALA A 292 -0.35 6.82 -20.11
CA ALA A 292 -0.08 6.79 -18.67
C ALA A 292 1.38 7.15 -18.38
N LEU A 293 1.58 8.15 -17.50
CA LEU A 293 2.91 8.53 -17.02
C LEU A 293 2.92 8.42 -15.49
N GLY A 294 3.74 7.54 -14.95
CA GLY A 294 3.81 7.31 -13.51
C GLY A 294 5.08 6.62 -13.08
N LEU A 295 5.09 6.10 -11.86
CA LEU A 295 6.23 5.43 -11.25
C LEU A 295 6.32 3.96 -11.66
N ASP A 296 7.52 3.38 -11.52
CA ASP A 296 7.74 1.94 -11.63
C ASP A 296 7.45 1.28 -10.28
N TYR A 297 6.22 0.82 -10.10
CA TYR A 297 5.75 0.24 -8.84
C TYR A 297 6.43 -1.08 -8.48
N TYR A 298 6.82 -1.90 -9.47
CA TYR A 298 7.56 -3.13 -9.17
C TYR A 298 8.96 -2.82 -8.62
N GLN A 299 9.66 -1.85 -9.22
CA GLN A 299 10.97 -1.41 -8.73
C GLN A 299 10.85 -0.77 -7.34
N ASP A 300 9.83 0.06 -7.09
CA ASP A 300 9.54 0.63 -5.76
C ASP A 300 9.32 -0.47 -4.71
N GLY A 301 8.61 -1.53 -5.10
CA GLY A 301 8.43 -2.72 -4.27
C GLY A 301 9.73 -3.45 -3.96
N LEU A 302 10.66 -3.58 -4.93
CA LEU A 302 11.98 -4.17 -4.70
C LEU A 302 12.80 -3.33 -3.72
N ASP A 303 12.82 -2.02 -3.91
CA ASP A 303 13.57 -1.07 -3.07
C ASP A 303 13.02 -1.07 -1.64
N THR A 304 11.69 -1.05 -1.48
CA THR A 304 11.00 -1.18 -0.19
C THR A 304 11.26 -2.53 0.47
N GLY A 305 11.26 -3.60 -0.32
CA GLY A 305 11.60 -4.94 0.15
C GLY A 305 13.03 -5.02 0.70
N ALA A 306 13.97 -4.27 0.12
CA ALA A 306 15.33 -4.18 0.67
C ALA A 306 15.36 -3.52 2.06
N LEU A 307 14.53 -2.49 2.31
CA LEU A 307 14.36 -1.91 3.66
C LEU A 307 13.81 -2.96 4.64
N ALA A 308 12.79 -3.71 4.22
CA ALA A 308 12.19 -4.78 5.03
C ALA A 308 13.22 -5.86 5.39
N VAL A 309 14.07 -6.28 4.43
CA VAL A 309 15.18 -7.20 4.64
C VAL A 309 16.17 -6.66 5.66
N GLY A 310 16.57 -5.38 5.54
CA GLY A 310 17.50 -4.73 6.48
C GLY A 310 16.96 -4.73 7.91
N ILE A 311 15.66 -4.48 8.09
CA ILE A 311 15.01 -4.54 9.40
C ILE A 311 15.00 -5.95 9.96
N LEU A 312 14.59 -6.95 9.17
CA LEU A 312 14.51 -8.36 9.60
C LEU A 312 15.87 -8.95 9.98
N LYS A 313 16.96 -8.44 9.36
CA LYS A 313 18.35 -8.80 9.69
C LYS A 313 18.93 -8.00 10.85
N GLY A 314 18.25 -6.93 11.31
CA GLY A 314 18.79 -5.99 12.30
C GLY A 314 19.94 -5.13 11.77
N GLU A 315 20.02 -4.95 10.45
CA GLU A 315 21.05 -4.19 9.75
C GLU A 315 20.63 -2.75 9.45
N LEU A 316 19.32 -2.44 9.50
CA LEU A 316 18.78 -1.11 9.23
C LEU A 316 18.43 -0.40 10.55
N ASP A 317 19.01 0.77 10.78
CA ASP A 317 18.62 1.69 11.84
C ASP A 317 17.54 2.65 11.32
N ILE A 318 16.28 2.34 11.59
CA ILE A 318 15.13 3.13 11.12
C ILE A 318 15.25 4.58 11.58
N ALA A 319 15.58 4.81 12.85
CA ALA A 319 15.62 6.15 13.44
C ALA A 319 16.65 7.09 12.78
N ASN A 320 17.68 6.54 12.15
CA ASN A 320 18.75 7.28 11.49
C ASN A 320 18.76 7.09 9.95
N THR A 321 17.72 6.48 9.38
CA THR A 321 17.55 6.32 7.94
C THR A 321 16.49 7.29 7.44
N SER A 322 16.79 8.10 6.43
CA SER A 322 15.82 9.03 5.85
C SER A 322 14.83 8.33 4.92
N ILE A 323 13.58 8.82 4.90
CA ILE A 323 12.59 8.45 3.91
C ILE A 323 13.09 8.88 2.52
N GLU A 324 13.25 7.93 1.63
CA GLU A 324 13.62 8.21 0.23
C GLU A 324 12.39 8.51 -0.62
N ARG A 325 12.61 9.08 -1.80
CA ARG A 325 11.56 9.33 -2.79
C ARG A 325 11.86 8.60 -4.08
N GLN A 326 10.91 7.79 -4.56
CA GLN A 326 10.96 7.22 -5.90
C GLN A 326 10.89 8.34 -6.95
N ARG A 327 11.80 8.31 -7.93
CA ARG A 327 11.90 9.37 -8.96
C ARG A 327 11.84 8.83 -10.39
N LYS A 328 11.92 7.51 -10.58
CA LYS A 328 11.94 6.90 -11.89
C LYS A 328 10.53 6.86 -12.47
N GLY A 329 10.25 7.81 -13.36
CA GLY A 329 9.01 7.83 -14.14
C GLY A 329 9.07 6.87 -15.33
N SER A 330 7.92 6.38 -15.75
CA SER A 330 7.73 5.50 -16.90
C SER A 330 6.50 5.96 -17.70
N LEU A 331 6.70 6.20 -19.00
CA LEU A 331 5.61 6.52 -19.94
C LEU A 331 5.15 5.22 -20.60
N ALA A 332 3.86 4.93 -20.52
CA ALA A 332 3.20 3.85 -21.22
C ALA A 332 2.11 4.41 -22.16
N ILE A 333 2.00 3.85 -23.34
CA ILE A 333 1.02 4.26 -24.36
C ILE A 333 0.30 3.02 -24.85
N ASN A 334 -1.03 3.08 -24.87
CA ASN A 334 -1.88 2.07 -25.48
C ASN A 334 -2.46 2.62 -26.79
N LEU A 335 -1.91 2.18 -27.93
CA LEU A 335 -2.31 2.68 -29.24
C LEU A 335 -3.72 2.23 -29.63
N ALA A 336 -4.16 1.05 -29.20
CA ALA A 336 -5.51 0.56 -29.42
C ALA A 336 -6.53 1.43 -28.66
N ALA A 337 -6.29 1.66 -27.35
CA ALA A 337 -7.12 2.53 -26.53
C ALA A 337 -7.11 3.99 -27.04
N ALA A 338 -5.94 4.51 -27.43
CA ALA A 338 -5.83 5.84 -28.01
C ALA A 338 -6.69 6.00 -29.28
N ALA A 339 -6.64 4.99 -30.18
CA ALA A 339 -7.46 5.00 -31.38
C ALA A 339 -8.96 4.91 -31.08
N GLU A 340 -9.37 4.05 -30.14
CA GLU A 340 -10.76 3.90 -29.70
C GLU A 340 -11.30 5.18 -29.03
N GLN A 341 -10.44 5.92 -28.33
CA GLN A 341 -10.75 7.19 -27.64
C GLN A 341 -10.50 8.43 -28.52
N GLY A 342 -10.25 8.25 -29.81
CA GLY A 342 -10.10 9.33 -30.78
C GLY A 342 -8.77 10.13 -30.66
N LEU A 343 -7.74 9.58 -30.00
CA LEU A 343 -6.45 10.24 -29.79
C LEU A 343 -5.39 9.73 -30.79
N ALA A 344 -4.79 10.65 -31.53
CA ALA A 344 -3.63 10.36 -32.35
C ALA A 344 -2.33 10.55 -31.54
N ILE A 345 -1.46 9.55 -31.55
CA ILE A 345 -0.17 9.59 -30.83
C ILE A 345 0.96 9.87 -31.85
N PRO A 346 1.67 11.01 -31.76
CA PRO A 346 2.82 11.34 -32.60
C PRO A 346 4.00 10.37 -32.37
N ASP A 347 4.81 10.17 -33.41
CA ASP A 347 5.94 9.23 -33.35
C ASP A 347 7.03 9.64 -32.36
N ASP A 348 7.23 10.92 -32.16
CA ASP A 348 8.19 11.46 -31.17
C ASP A 348 7.76 11.22 -29.73
N ILE A 349 6.47 11.18 -29.45
CA ILE A 349 5.93 10.79 -28.12
C ILE A 349 6.00 9.27 -27.95
N LYS A 350 5.65 8.49 -28.99
CA LYS A 350 5.85 7.02 -28.97
C LYS A 350 7.29 6.62 -28.67
N ALA A 351 8.24 7.33 -29.26
CA ALA A 351 9.66 7.05 -29.06
C ALA A 351 10.16 7.29 -27.62
N GLN A 352 9.42 8.06 -26.81
CA GLN A 352 9.73 8.33 -25.40
C GLN A 352 9.14 7.27 -24.46
N ALA A 353 8.19 6.48 -24.94
CA ALA A 353 7.50 5.49 -24.11
C ALA A 353 8.40 4.30 -23.78
N ALA A 354 8.41 3.92 -22.50
CA ALA A 354 9.03 2.67 -22.04
C ALA A 354 8.18 1.45 -22.41
N LEU A 355 6.87 1.63 -22.57
CA LEU A 355 5.92 0.59 -22.98
C LEU A 355 4.98 1.15 -24.04
N VAL A 356 4.89 0.47 -25.18
CA VAL A 356 3.87 0.71 -26.22
C VAL A 356 3.07 -0.56 -26.39
N ILE A 357 1.75 -0.45 -26.24
CA ILE A 357 0.76 -1.53 -26.38
C ILE A 357 0.07 -1.30 -27.73
N GLU A 358 0.16 -2.27 -28.63
CA GLU A 358 -0.36 -2.14 -30.01
C GLU A 358 -1.73 -2.79 -30.22
N GLN A 359 -2.14 -3.72 -29.30
CA GLN A 359 -3.37 -4.52 -29.39
C GLN A 359 -4.09 -4.59 -28.05
#